data_cf5c3a14d213db7736369306f4153688
#
_entry.id   cf5c3a14d213db7736369306f4153688
#
_cell.length_a   1.000
_cell.length_b   1.000
_cell.length_c   1.000
_cell.angle_alpha   90.00
_cell.angle_beta   90.00
_cell.angle_gamma   90.00
#
_symmetry.space_group_name_H-M   'P 1'
#
loop_
_entity.id
_entity.type
_entity.pdbx_description
1 polymer ?
#
loop_
_entity_poly.entity_id
_entity_poly.type
_entity_poly.pdbx_seq_one_letter_code
_entity_poly.pdbx_strand_id
1 'polypeptide(L)'
;MNRNWLRSLTILAWAACGLAHADILIGQTADFSGPVASGVKETAAGAKLWIDRVNANGGINGEPITLVSMDDKFEPANAAANARELITRKKVVALFLTRGTPHNQAILPLLSEYGVPLIAPSTGAMVLHKPVNPWVFNVRASYQHEANRAIRHLSLVGLSHIGIVQVNDSFGSDAVKGAQEAFTQVNGTPLFTETYDREKPDFTKIQAAVTSQNPQAILFLGSGSAVVNGVRAIRATGSHAQIVTLSNNASDGFIKALGDNATGTIVTQVFPYERSLASPLVKEARQLQKAATGDDRVTPAMLEGFAGAKVLVEGLRRAGKQPTREKLRDALETLRRYDIGGLEVSFSPTSHSGLDYTDLSIIGSDGKFTR
;
A
#
# COMPACT_ATOMS: atom_id res chain seq x y z
N MET A 1 25.90 58.35 -43.51
CA MET A 1 26.22 57.08 -42.84
C MET A 1 25.09 56.77 -41.88
N ASN A 2 24.42 55.64 -42.07
CA ASN A 2 23.05 55.28 -41.58
C ASN A 2 22.94 54.96 -40.08
N ARG A 3 22.06 55.72 -39.44
CA ARG A 3 21.68 55.61 -37.99
C ARG A 3 20.51 54.73 -37.73
N ASN A 4 20.27 53.69 -38.54
CA ASN A 4 19.08 52.79 -38.47
C ASN A 4 19.37 51.35 -38.06
N TRP A 5 20.55 50.96 -37.59
CA TRP A 5 20.92 49.61 -37.24
C TRP A 5 20.79 49.25 -35.74
N LEU A 6 20.38 50.20 -34.88
CA LEU A 6 20.29 49.99 -33.43
C LEU A 6 18.86 49.76 -32.91
N ARG A 7 17.86 49.64 -33.78
CA ARG A 7 16.46 49.43 -33.35
C ARG A 7 15.91 48.01 -33.53
N SER A 8 16.68 47.07 -34.10
CA SER A 8 16.19 45.70 -34.40
C SER A 8 16.66 44.62 -33.41
N LEU A 9 17.39 44.93 -32.35
CA LEU A 9 17.91 43.96 -31.38
C LEU A 9 17.12 43.90 -30.06
N THR A 10 16.07 44.70 -29.86
CA THR A 10 15.36 44.80 -28.58
C THR A 10 14.04 44.02 -28.54
N ILE A 11 13.64 43.32 -29.61
CA ILE A 11 12.34 42.60 -29.67
C ILE A 11 12.46 41.08 -29.48
N LEU A 12 13.66 40.50 -29.45
CA LEU A 12 13.85 39.05 -29.32
C LEU A 12 14.09 38.55 -27.88
N ALA A 13 14.10 39.42 -26.88
CA ALA A 13 14.39 39.05 -25.48
C ALA A 13 13.15 38.74 -24.60
N TRP A 14 11.93 38.83 -25.13
CA TRP A 14 10.69 38.69 -24.35
C TRP A 14 9.91 37.38 -24.58
N ALA A 15 10.45 36.45 -25.35
CA ALA A 15 9.77 35.19 -25.63
C ALA A 15 10.23 33.99 -24.76
N ALA A 16 11.11 34.21 -23.78
CA ALA A 16 11.60 33.15 -22.88
C ALA A 16 11.13 33.30 -21.42
N CYS A 17 9.97 33.93 -21.17
CA CYS A 17 9.25 33.67 -19.95
C CYS A 17 8.63 32.26 -20.10
N GLY A 18 9.44 31.22 -19.89
CA GLY A 18 8.93 29.89 -19.66
C GLY A 18 7.91 30.00 -18.52
N LEU A 19 6.65 29.67 -18.81
CA LEU A 19 5.61 29.53 -17.81
C LEU A 19 6.18 28.57 -16.76
N ALA A 20 6.65 29.09 -15.63
CA ALA A 20 6.98 28.28 -14.47
C ALA A 20 5.66 27.61 -14.06
N HIS A 21 5.43 26.40 -14.56
CA HIS A 21 4.31 25.59 -14.12
C HIS A 21 4.62 25.17 -12.69
N ALA A 22 3.69 25.44 -11.78
CA ALA A 22 3.82 25.00 -10.40
C ALA A 22 3.67 23.47 -10.35
N ASP A 23 4.53 22.81 -9.58
CA ASP A 23 4.43 21.35 -9.36
C ASP A 23 3.08 20.98 -8.73
N ILE A 24 2.51 19.89 -9.18
CA ILE A 24 1.37 19.26 -8.48
C ILE A 24 1.93 18.54 -7.27
N LEU A 25 1.78 19.12 -6.08
CA LEU A 25 2.30 18.58 -4.84
C LEU A 25 1.36 17.51 -4.28
N ILE A 26 1.88 16.31 -4.08
CA ILE A 26 1.19 15.16 -3.48
C ILE A 26 1.91 14.82 -2.17
N GLY A 27 1.15 14.67 -1.07
CA GLY A 27 1.71 14.42 0.24
C GLY A 27 1.71 12.93 0.60
N GLN A 28 2.77 12.48 1.23
CA GLN A 28 2.86 11.14 1.80
C GLN A 28 3.35 11.23 3.24
N THR A 29 2.67 10.55 4.17
CA THR A 29 3.19 10.24 5.50
C THR A 29 3.19 8.73 5.66
N ALA A 30 4.34 8.17 6.00
CA ALA A 30 4.54 6.75 6.20
C ALA A 30 5.84 6.50 6.98
N ASP A 31 6.04 5.28 7.43
CA ASP A 31 7.24 4.86 8.16
C ASP A 31 8.43 4.65 7.23
N PHE A 32 9.33 5.61 7.16
CA PHE A 32 10.57 5.51 6.37
C PHE A 32 11.79 5.05 7.18
N SER A 33 11.72 5.00 8.51
CA SER A 33 12.86 4.65 9.38
C SER A 33 12.57 3.58 10.44
N GLY A 34 11.30 3.21 10.66
CA GLY A 34 10.84 2.31 11.72
C GLY A 34 10.60 0.85 11.26
N PRO A 35 9.69 0.14 11.96
CA PRO A 35 9.53 -1.31 11.84
C PRO A 35 8.96 -1.80 10.51
N VAL A 36 8.35 -0.95 9.68
CA VAL A 36 7.81 -1.32 8.36
C VAL A 36 8.49 -0.58 7.20
N ALA A 37 9.60 0.13 7.49
CA ALA A 37 10.28 1.01 6.55
C ALA A 37 10.69 0.35 5.23
N SER A 38 11.09 -0.93 5.24
CA SER A 38 11.47 -1.64 4.00
C SER A 38 10.31 -1.72 3.02
N GLY A 39 9.13 -2.17 3.46
CA GLY A 39 7.94 -2.25 2.64
C GLY A 39 7.46 -0.88 2.16
N VAL A 40 7.52 0.14 3.02
CA VAL A 40 7.16 1.53 2.66
C VAL A 40 8.06 2.06 1.55
N LYS A 41 9.38 1.85 1.65
CA LYS A 41 10.35 2.27 0.62
C LYS A 41 10.11 1.56 -0.70
N GLU A 42 9.79 0.27 -0.68
CA GLU A 42 9.46 -0.49 -1.89
C GLU A 42 8.15 0.03 -2.52
N THR A 43 7.10 0.26 -1.72
CA THR A 43 5.83 0.83 -2.21
C THR A 43 6.05 2.22 -2.82
N ALA A 44 6.82 3.09 -2.17
CA ALA A 44 7.17 4.41 -2.69
C ALA A 44 7.99 4.33 -3.99
N ALA A 45 8.95 3.38 -4.08
CA ALA A 45 9.73 3.15 -5.29
C ALA A 45 8.82 2.72 -6.47
N GLY A 46 7.86 1.83 -6.23
CA GLY A 46 6.89 1.44 -7.24
C GLY A 46 6.04 2.61 -7.75
N ALA A 47 5.56 3.46 -6.85
CA ALA A 47 4.83 4.67 -7.22
C ALA A 47 5.69 5.64 -8.05
N LYS A 48 6.95 5.78 -7.66
CA LYS A 48 7.91 6.64 -8.35
C LYS A 48 8.14 6.20 -9.80
N LEU A 49 8.15 4.92 -10.12
CA LEU A 49 8.27 4.43 -11.49
C LEU A 49 7.24 5.04 -12.42
N TRP A 50 5.97 5.11 -11.98
CA TRP A 50 4.92 5.67 -12.81
C TRP A 50 4.95 7.20 -12.82
N ILE A 51 5.16 7.83 -11.68
CA ILE A 51 5.25 9.31 -11.56
C ILE A 51 6.40 9.83 -12.42
N ASP A 52 7.60 9.24 -12.35
CA ASP A 52 8.75 9.64 -13.15
C ASP A 52 8.49 9.45 -14.66
N ARG A 53 7.84 8.35 -15.05
CA ARG A 53 7.42 8.13 -16.43
C ARG A 53 6.48 9.22 -16.93
N VAL A 54 5.52 9.63 -16.11
CA VAL A 54 4.58 10.70 -16.44
C VAL A 54 5.31 12.04 -16.55
N ASN A 55 6.17 12.36 -15.59
CA ASN A 55 6.95 13.60 -15.57
C ASN A 55 7.91 13.69 -16.77
N ALA A 56 8.57 12.59 -17.13
CA ALA A 56 9.43 12.53 -18.32
C ALA A 56 8.68 12.77 -19.65
N ASN A 57 7.34 12.57 -19.65
CA ASN A 57 6.47 12.83 -20.79
C ASN A 57 5.71 14.19 -20.67
N GLY A 58 6.21 15.12 -19.86
CA GLY A 58 5.66 16.47 -19.73
C GLY A 58 4.63 16.63 -18.60
N GLY A 59 4.53 15.67 -17.68
CA GLY A 59 3.64 15.78 -16.51
C GLY A 59 2.15 15.72 -16.83
N ILE A 60 1.35 16.37 -16.01
CA ILE A 60 -0.10 16.54 -16.19
C ILE A 60 -0.35 17.93 -16.78
N ASN A 61 -0.73 18.00 -18.05
CA ASN A 61 -0.97 19.28 -18.75
C ASN A 61 0.23 20.26 -18.69
N GLY A 62 1.45 19.73 -18.63
CA GLY A 62 2.67 20.52 -18.49
C GLY A 62 3.18 20.67 -17.05
N GLU A 63 2.42 20.24 -16.04
CA GLU A 63 2.76 20.36 -14.63
C GLU A 63 3.34 19.05 -14.12
N PRO A 64 4.58 19.00 -13.58
CA PRO A 64 5.14 17.79 -13.01
C PRO A 64 4.48 17.46 -11.67
N ILE A 65 4.45 16.15 -11.32
CA ILE A 65 3.98 15.65 -10.04
C ILE A 65 5.17 15.49 -9.10
N THR A 66 5.10 16.13 -7.94
CA THR A 66 6.12 16.01 -6.89
C THR A 66 5.54 15.36 -5.64
N LEU A 67 6.10 14.21 -5.26
CA LEU A 67 5.74 13.50 -4.03
C LEU A 67 6.55 14.04 -2.86
N VAL A 68 5.87 14.67 -1.90
CA VAL A 68 6.44 15.18 -0.65
C VAL A 68 6.22 14.17 0.45
N SER A 69 7.28 13.42 0.80
CA SER A 69 7.21 12.35 1.81
C SER A 69 7.73 12.83 3.17
N MET A 70 7.02 12.45 4.25
CA MET A 70 7.39 12.71 5.63
C MET A 70 7.39 11.41 6.42
N ASP A 71 8.43 11.20 7.24
CA ASP A 71 8.57 10.02 8.08
C ASP A 71 7.70 10.14 9.34
N ASP A 72 6.81 9.18 9.57
CA ASP A 72 5.99 9.12 10.77
C ASP A 72 6.53 8.14 11.82
N LYS A 73 7.61 7.42 11.51
CA LYS A 73 8.26 6.44 12.41
C LYS A 73 7.31 5.36 12.93
N PHE A 74 6.24 5.11 12.19
CA PHE A 74 5.15 4.20 12.52
C PHE A 74 4.35 4.61 13.77
N GLU A 75 4.27 5.92 14.04
CA GLU A 75 3.51 6.50 15.15
C GLU A 75 2.26 7.23 14.62
N PRO A 76 1.03 6.86 15.05
CA PRO A 76 -0.19 7.51 14.56
C PRO A 76 -0.26 9.01 14.81
N ALA A 77 0.30 9.48 15.93
CA ALA A 77 0.36 10.90 16.25
C ALA A 77 1.24 11.69 15.27
N ASN A 78 2.39 11.10 14.88
CA ASN A 78 3.27 11.69 13.87
C ASN A 78 2.61 11.69 12.50
N ALA A 79 1.89 10.62 12.13
CA ALA A 79 1.15 10.56 10.87
C ALA A 79 0.11 11.68 10.77
N ALA A 80 -0.65 11.95 11.84
CA ALA A 80 -1.60 13.06 11.88
C ALA A 80 -0.91 14.43 11.82
N ALA A 81 0.20 14.63 12.55
CA ALA A 81 0.98 15.87 12.51
C ALA A 81 1.56 16.13 11.10
N ASN A 82 2.17 15.12 10.49
CA ASN A 82 2.71 15.20 9.13
C ASN A 82 1.60 15.49 8.11
N ALA A 83 0.45 14.81 8.21
CA ALA A 83 -0.69 15.06 7.34
C ALA A 83 -1.17 16.52 7.45
N ARG A 84 -1.30 17.06 8.68
CA ARG A 84 -1.67 18.44 8.90
C ARG A 84 -0.65 19.40 8.28
N GLU A 85 0.64 19.15 8.41
CA GLU A 85 1.70 19.98 7.81
C GLU A 85 1.63 19.93 6.28
N LEU A 86 1.54 18.73 5.69
CA LEU A 86 1.39 18.53 4.25
C LEU A 86 0.17 19.30 3.69
N ILE A 87 -0.95 19.23 4.38
CA ILE A 87 -2.22 19.87 3.98
C ILE A 87 -2.16 21.40 4.13
N THR A 88 -1.69 21.89 5.29
CA THR A 88 -1.84 23.30 5.65
C THR A 88 -0.66 24.16 5.24
N ARG A 89 0.56 23.62 5.28
CA ARG A 89 1.79 24.36 4.96
C ARG A 89 2.29 24.07 3.55
N LYS A 90 2.38 22.79 3.17
CA LYS A 90 2.83 22.39 1.83
C LYS A 90 1.73 22.53 0.78
N LYS A 91 0.45 22.67 1.20
CA LYS A 91 -0.70 22.86 0.32
C LYS A 91 -0.85 21.73 -0.73
N VAL A 92 -0.57 20.50 -0.33
CA VAL A 92 -0.72 19.34 -1.22
C VAL A 92 -2.16 19.20 -1.73
N VAL A 93 -2.30 18.72 -2.97
CA VAL A 93 -3.60 18.49 -3.62
C VAL A 93 -4.26 17.23 -3.08
N ALA A 94 -3.47 16.23 -2.73
CA ALA A 94 -3.94 14.97 -2.16
C ALA A 94 -2.91 14.40 -1.19
N LEU A 95 -3.35 13.53 -0.26
CA LEU A 95 -2.49 12.56 0.40
C LEU A 95 -2.48 11.26 -0.40
N PHE A 96 -1.37 10.52 -0.35
CA PHE A 96 -1.16 9.34 -1.16
C PHE A 96 -0.31 8.31 -0.43
N LEU A 97 -0.67 7.02 -0.54
CA LEU A 97 0.07 5.88 0.04
C LEU A 97 0.43 6.05 1.52
N THR A 98 -0.45 6.64 2.31
CA THR A 98 -0.29 6.68 3.78
C THR A 98 -0.36 5.25 4.35
N ARG A 99 0.46 4.94 5.36
CA ARG A 99 0.64 3.56 5.83
C ARG A 99 0.04 3.34 7.21
N GLY A 100 -0.62 2.17 7.39
CA GLY A 100 -1.08 1.67 8.68
C GLY A 100 -2.52 2.07 9.04
N THR A 101 -3.26 1.16 9.70
CA THR A 101 -4.67 1.39 10.07
C THR A 101 -4.84 2.46 11.15
N PRO A 102 -4.15 2.38 12.33
CA PRO A 102 -4.26 3.43 13.34
C PRO A 102 -3.80 4.80 12.83
N HIS A 103 -2.80 4.83 11.95
CA HIS A 103 -2.26 6.06 11.33
C HIS A 103 -3.32 6.72 10.44
N ASN A 104 -3.97 5.93 9.57
CA ASN A 104 -5.03 6.45 8.71
C ASN A 104 -6.25 6.88 9.52
N GLN A 105 -6.62 6.18 10.59
CA GLN A 105 -7.68 6.63 11.50
C GLN A 105 -7.37 8.00 12.12
N ALA A 106 -6.11 8.26 12.48
CA ALA A 106 -5.69 9.56 13.00
C ALA A 106 -5.71 10.68 11.92
N ILE A 107 -5.57 10.30 10.63
CA ILE A 107 -5.62 11.22 9.49
C ILE A 107 -7.05 11.53 9.04
N LEU A 108 -8.00 10.58 9.14
CA LEU A 108 -9.37 10.70 8.62
C LEU A 108 -10.09 12.03 8.98
N PRO A 109 -10.03 12.54 10.23
CA PRO A 109 -10.68 13.82 10.58
C PRO A 109 -10.15 14.99 9.74
N LEU A 110 -8.84 14.99 9.42
CA LEU A 110 -8.20 16.06 8.65
C LEU A 110 -8.68 16.08 7.19
N LEU A 111 -8.98 14.91 6.63
CA LEU A 111 -9.48 14.81 5.26
C LEU A 111 -10.80 15.56 5.11
N SER A 112 -11.71 15.38 6.05
CA SER A 112 -13.01 16.07 6.07
C SER A 112 -12.89 17.54 6.46
N GLU A 113 -12.01 17.87 7.42
CA GLU A 113 -11.77 19.25 7.87
C GLU A 113 -11.25 20.15 6.75
N TYR A 114 -10.35 19.61 5.91
CA TYR A 114 -9.65 20.37 4.87
C TYR A 114 -10.07 20.03 3.44
N GLY A 115 -11.00 19.10 3.25
CA GLY A 115 -11.44 18.67 1.93
C GLY A 115 -10.29 18.08 1.10
N VAL A 116 -9.52 17.14 1.63
CA VAL A 116 -8.31 16.58 0.97
C VAL A 116 -8.52 15.13 0.61
N PRO A 117 -8.42 14.74 -0.68
CA PRO A 117 -8.43 13.34 -1.05
C PRO A 117 -7.24 12.56 -0.50
N LEU A 118 -7.49 11.37 0.04
CA LEU A 118 -6.51 10.34 0.32
C LEU A 118 -6.67 9.23 -0.72
N ILE A 119 -5.64 9.03 -1.52
CA ILE A 119 -5.66 8.10 -2.65
C ILE A 119 -4.74 6.92 -2.35
N ALA A 120 -5.24 5.71 -2.60
CA ALA A 120 -4.51 4.47 -2.41
C ALA A 120 -3.80 4.35 -1.04
N PRO A 121 -4.50 4.55 0.10
CA PRO A 121 -3.88 4.27 1.39
C PRO A 121 -3.30 2.85 1.39
N SER A 122 -2.05 2.70 1.85
CA SER A 122 -1.39 1.39 1.95
C SER A 122 -1.85 0.65 3.20
N THR A 123 -3.16 0.44 3.27
CA THR A 123 -3.88 -0.32 4.30
C THR A 123 -5.25 -0.74 3.76
N GLY A 124 -5.67 -1.97 4.06
CA GLY A 124 -6.95 -2.52 3.61
C GLY A 124 -8.03 -2.53 4.70
N ALA A 125 -7.93 -1.66 5.72
CA ALA A 125 -8.87 -1.67 6.83
C ALA A 125 -10.27 -1.18 6.44
N MET A 126 -11.31 -1.87 6.90
CA MET A 126 -12.70 -1.58 6.54
C MET A 126 -13.17 -0.18 6.95
N VAL A 127 -12.55 0.44 7.95
CA VAL A 127 -12.84 1.83 8.33
C VAL A 127 -12.59 2.84 7.21
N LEU A 128 -11.78 2.49 6.22
CA LEU A 128 -11.52 3.29 5.01
C LEU A 128 -12.49 2.95 3.85
N HIS A 129 -13.26 1.87 3.97
CA HIS A 129 -14.20 1.40 2.95
C HIS A 129 -15.66 1.68 3.33
N LYS A 130 -16.02 1.50 4.61
CA LYS A 130 -17.41 1.64 5.11
C LYS A 130 -17.46 2.26 6.51
N PRO A 131 -18.33 3.28 6.72
CA PRO A 131 -19.11 3.96 5.69
C PRO A 131 -18.22 4.66 4.67
N VAL A 132 -18.71 4.91 3.46
CA VAL A 132 -17.93 5.61 2.42
C VAL A 132 -17.57 7.00 2.91
N ASN A 133 -16.25 7.27 3.00
CA ASN A 133 -15.73 8.61 3.23
C ASN A 133 -15.53 9.28 1.86
N PRO A 134 -16.12 10.46 1.60
CA PRO A 134 -16.03 11.11 0.28
C PRO A 134 -14.61 11.50 -0.12
N TRP A 135 -13.66 11.45 0.81
CA TRP A 135 -12.27 11.84 0.58
C TRP A 135 -11.29 10.67 0.54
N VAL A 136 -11.74 9.41 0.68
CA VAL A 136 -10.85 8.24 0.67
C VAL A 136 -11.14 7.36 -0.53
N PHE A 137 -10.10 7.04 -1.32
CA PHE A 137 -10.19 6.21 -2.52
C PHE A 137 -9.23 5.02 -2.39
N ASN A 138 -9.80 3.85 -2.10
CA ASN A 138 -9.04 2.62 -1.88
C ASN A 138 -8.78 1.91 -3.21
N VAL A 139 -7.53 1.58 -3.51
CA VAL A 139 -7.18 0.87 -4.74
C VAL A 139 -7.05 -0.63 -4.51
N ARG A 140 -6.53 -1.06 -3.37
CA ARG A 140 -6.30 -2.46 -3.01
C ARG A 140 -7.51 -3.11 -2.32
N ALA A 141 -7.51 -4.46 -2.26
CA ALA A 141 -8.49 -5.22 -1.49
C ALA A 141 -8.37 -4.99 0.02
N SER A 142 -9.45 -5.30 0.75
CA SER A 142 -9.50 -5.16 2.21
C SER A 142 -8.73 -6.28 2.94
N TYR A 143 -8.24 -5.98 4.15
CA TYR A 143 -7.62 -6.99 5.01
C TYR A 143 -8.58 -8.11 5.43
N GLN A 144 -9.87 -7.81 5.58
CA GLN A 144 -10.88 -8.84 5.86
C GLN A 144 -10.98 -9.82 4.69
N HIS A 145 -10.94 -9.33 3.44
CA HIS A 145 -10.96 -10.20 2.26
C HIS A 145 -9.68 -11.07 2.19
N GLU A 146 -8.51 -10.50 2.48
CA GLU A 146 -7.25 -11.24 2.53
C GLU A 146 -7.25 -12.34 3.61
N ALA A 147 -7.68 -12.00 4.84
CA ALA A 147 -7.73 -12.95 5.96
C ALA A 147 -8.76 -14.07 5.69
N ASN A 148 -9.91 -13.72 5.10
CA ASN A 148 -10.90 -14.71 4.66
C ASN A 148 -10.29 -15.67 3.63
N ARG A 149 -9.61 -15.14 2.62
CA ARG A 149 -8.95 -15.94 1.58
C ARG A 149 -7.89 -16.88 2.18
N ALA A 150 -7.10 -16.40 3.15
CA ALA A 150 -6.06 -17.16 3.82
C ALA A 150 -6.65 -18.37 4.56
N ILE A 151 -7.66 -18.18 5.41
CA ILE A 151 -8.31 -19.27 6.18
C ILE A 151 -8.96 -20.28 5.25
N ARG A 152 -9.69 -19.83 4.24
CA ARG A 152 -10.32 -20.74 3.26
C ARG A 152 -9.28 -21.56 2.51
N HIS A 153 -8.16 -20.97 2.13
CA HIS A 153 -7.07 -21.73 1.50
C HIS A 153 -6.50 -22.81 2.42
N LEU A 154 -6.19 -22.45 3.67
CA LEU A 154 -5.68 -23.42 4.64
C LEU A 154 -6.64 -24.57 4.83
N SER A 155 -7.95 -24.30 4.96
CA SER A 155 -8.98 -25.33 5.05
C SER A 155 -9.04 -26.22 3.80
N LEU A 156 -8.94 -25.64 2.60
CA LEU A 156 -8.97 -26.39 1.35
C LEU A 156 -7.79 -27.35 1.18
N VAL A 157 -6.62 -27.02 1.73
CA VAL A 157 -5.45 -27.89 1.72
C VAL A 157 -5.41 -28.85 2.94
N GLY A 158 -6.49 -28.93 3.71
CA GLY A 158 -6.65 -29.87 4.82
C GLY A 158 -6.07 -29.41 6.16
N LEU A 159 -5.65 -28.16 6.30
CA LEU A 159 -5.17 -27.60 7.57
C LEU A 159 -6.36 -27.01 8.34
N SER A 160 -6.80 -27.71 9.40
CA SER A 160 -7.96 -27.32 10.20
C SER A 160 -7.62 -26.80 11.60
N HIS A 161 -6.47 -27.18 12.15
CA HIS A 161 -5.98 -26.70 13.44
C HIS A 161 -5.19 -25.38 13.25
N ILE A 162 -5.93 -24.29 13.11
CA ILE A 162 -5.37 -22.97 12.78
C ILE A 162 -5.44 -22.05 13.99
N GLY A 163 -4.28 -21.56 14.46
CA GLY A 163 -4.19 -20.49 15.44
C GLY A 163 -4.23 -19.12 14.80
N ILE A 164 -4.72 -18.12 15.51
CA ILE A 164 -4.64 -16.69 15.12
C ILE A 164 -3.73 -15.96 16.12
N VAL A 165 -2.78 -15.22 15.59
CA VAL A 165 -1.97 -14.25 16.33
C VAL A 165 -2.26 -12.88 15.75
N GLN A 166 -2.64 -11.91 16.58
CA GLN A 166 -2.97 -10.57 16.10
C GLN A 166 -2.36 -9.47 16.96
N VAL A 167 -1.97 -8.37 16.33
CA VAL A 167 -1.64 -7.16 17.06
C VAL A 167 -2.89 -6.59 17.74
N ASN A 168 -2.74 -6.12 18.98
CA ASN A 168 -3.85 -5.58 19.78
C ASN A 168 -4.11 -4.11 19.44
N ASP A 169 -4.58 -3.86 18.20
CA ASP A 169 -5.00 -2.54 17.75
C ASP A 169 -6.09 -2.64 16.66
N SER A 170 -6.44 -1.51 16.04
CA SER A 170 -7.48 -1.46 15.02
C SER A 170 -7.15 -2.25 13.75
N PHE A 171 -5.87 -2.47 13.42
CA PHE A 171 -5.49 -3.34 12.30
C PHE A 171 -5.80 -4.81 12.62
N GLY A 172 -5.31 -5.32 13.76
CA GLY A 172 -5.58 -6.69 14.16
C GLY A 172 -7.07 -6.96 14.35
N SER A 173 -7.77 -6.03 15.02
CA SER A 173 -9.22 -6.12 15.26
C SER A 173 -10.06 -6.06 13.97
N ASP A 174 -9.57 -5.40 12.92
CA ASP A 174 -10.23 -5.38 11.62
C ASP A 174 -9.97 -6.67 10.84
N ALA A 175 -8.72 -7.06 10.69
CA ALA A 175 -8.33 -8.20 9.87
C ALA A 175 -8.89 -9.53 10.42
N VAL A 176 -8.94 -9.71 11.75
CA VAL A 176 -9.47 -10.93 12.37
C VAL A 176 -10.94 -11.19 12.03
N LYS A 177 -11.74 -10.16 11.76
CA LYS A 177 -13.15 -10.32 11.36
C LYS A 177 -13.29 -11.11 10.06
N GLY A 178 -12.41 -10.87 9.09
CA GLY A 178 -12.39 -11.65 7.86
C GLY A 178 -12.01 -13.12 8.07
N ALA A 179 -11.08 -13.39 8.99
CA ALA A 179 -10.76 -14.77 9.40
C ALA A 179 -11.94 -15.46 10.11
N GLN A 180 -12.62 -14.75 11.02
CA GLN A 180 -13.81 -15.28 11.73
C GLN A 180 -14.95 -15.59 10.76
N GLU A 181 -15.19 -14.71 9.77
CA GLU A 181 -16.17 -14.97 8.72
C GLU A 181 -15.82 -16.24 7.94
N ALA A 182 -14.54 -16.41 7.56
CA ALA A 182 -14.09 -17.61 6.85
C ALA A 182 -14.23 -18.87 7.68
N PHE A 183 -13.90 -18.84 8.97
CA PHE A 183 -14.13 -19.96 9.87
C PHE A 183 -15.62 -20.38 9.90
N THR A 184 -16.52 -19.40 9.97
CA THR A 184 -17.97 -19.68 9.88
C THR A 184 -18.34 -20.36 8.56
N GLN A 185 -17.78 -19.88 7.43
CA GLN A 185 -18.04 -20.47 6.10
C GLN A 185 -17.55 -21.91 5.95
N VAL A 186 -16.46 -22.29 6.64
CA VAL A 186 -15.90 -23.65 6.60
C VAL A 186 -16.36 -24.52 7.77
N ASN A 187 -17.35 -24.07 8.57
CA ASN A 187 -17.84 -24.74 9.78
C ASN A 187 -16.71 -25.06 10.78
N GLY A 188 -15.73 -24.17 10.90
CA GLY A 188 -14.57 -24.29 11.78
C GLY A 188 -14.53 -23.21 12.85
N THR A 189 -13.54 -23.30 13.72
CA THR A 189 -13.21 -22.29 14.71
C THR A 189 -11.70 -22.17 14.82
N PRO A 190 -11.15 -20.99 15.19
CA PRO A 190 -9.73 -20.90 15.48
C PRO A 190 -9.36 -21.77 16.66
N LEU A 191 -8.22 -22.46 16.58
CA LEU A 191 -7.67 -23.28 17.66
C LEU A 191 -7.39 -22.39 18.88
N PHE A 192 -6.81 -21.23 18.67
CA PHE A 192 -6.65 -20.15 19.64
C PHE A 192 -6.63 -18.79 18.92
N THR A 193 -6.86 -17.73 19.70
CA THR A 193 -6.63 -16.34 19.24
C THR A 193 -5.85 -15.63 20.33
N GLU A 194 -4.59 -15.33 20.04
CA GLU A 194 -3.68 -14.63 20.95
C GLU A 194 -3.31 -13.26 20.41
N THR A 195 -3.08 -12.32 21.33
CA THR A 195 -2.74 -10.93 20.99
C THR A 195 -1.37 -10.55 21.51
N TYR A 196 -0.73 -9.60 20.84
CA TYR A 196 0.48 -8.94 21.31
C TYR A 196 0.36 -7.42 21.17
N ASP A 197 1.08 -6.68 22.01
CA ASP A 197 1.13 -5.21 21.95
C ASP A 197 2.06 -4.73 20.82
N ARG A 198 1.68 -3.67 20.12
CA ARG A 198 2.47 -3.12 19.01
C ARG A 198 3.78 -2.48 19.48
N GLU A 199 3.74 -1.72 20.57
CA GLU A 199 4.87 -0.94 21.05
C GLU A 199 5.88 -1.82 21.81
N LYS A 200 5.35 -2.80 22.57
CA LYS A 200 6.14 -3.72 23.39
C LYS A 200 5.71 -5.17 23.11
N PRO A 201 6.07 -5.73 21.94
CA PRO A 201 5.65 -7.08 21.59
C PRO A 201 6.18 -8.12 22.59
N ASP A 202 5.25 -8.82 23.26
CA ASP A 202 5.53 -9.98 24.10
C ASP A 202 4.84 -11.20 23.50
N PHE A 203 5.61 -12.22 23.17
CA PHE A 203 5.13 -13.44 22.51
C PHE A 203 5.03 -14.62 23.48
N THR A 204 5.22 -14.45 24.79
CA THR A 204 5.23 -15.51 25.80
C THR A 204 3.93 -16.31 25.80
N LYS A 205 2.76 -15.65 25.76
CA LYS A 205 1.46 -16.31 25.70
C LYS A 205 1.28 -17.06 24.39
N ILE A 206 1.75 -16.51 23.29
CA ILE A 206 1.70 -17.13 21.96
C ILE A 206 2.54 -18.40 21.94
N GLN A 207 3.76 -18.37 22.49
CA GLN A 207 4.62 -19.54 22.61
C GLN A 207 3.95 -20.64 23.48
N ALA A 208 3.32 -20.27 24.59
CA ALA A 208 2.60 -21.21 25.45
C ALA A 208 1.42 -21.86 24.70
N ALA A 209 0.61 -21.08 23.97
CA ALA A 209 -0.50 -21.58 23.16
C ALA A 209 -0.02 -22.51 22.04
N VAL A 210 1.06 -22.14 21.34
CA VAL A 210 1.66 -22.96 20.29
C VAL A 210 2.18 -24.29 20.84
N THR A 211 2.87 -24.27 21.99
CA THR A 211 3.42 -25.48 22.62
C THR A 211 2.31 -26.42 23.11
N SER A 212 1.27 -25.88 23.75
CA SER A 212 0.21 -26.67 24.33
C SER A 212 -0.80 -27.23 23.33
N GLN A 213 -1.09 -26.49 22.24
CA GLN A 213 -2.14 -26.80 21.29
C GLN A 213 -1.64 -27.33 19.95
N ASN A 214 -0.33 -27.22 19.67
CA ASN A 214 0.34 -27.75 18.48
C ASN A 214 -0.41 -27.45 17.16
N PRO A 215 -0.54 -26.17 16.75
CA PRO A 215 -1.28 -25.79 15.56
C PRO A 215 -0.62 -26.31 14.28
N GLN A 216 -1.44 -26.66 13.27
CA GLN A 216 -0.97 -26.97 11.93
C GLN A 216 -0.58 -25.69 11.14
N ALA A 217 -1.33 -24.60 11.39
CA ALA A 217 -1.06 -23.32 10.77
C ALA A 217 -1.34 -22.16 11.74
N ILE A 218 -0.71 -21.02 11.48
CA ILE A 218 -0.91 -19.78 12.23
C ILE A 218 -1.13 -18.65 11.24
N LEU A 219 -2.29 -18.02 11.31
CA LEU A 219 -2.54 -16.72 10.65
C LEU A 219 -1.99 -15.61 11.55
N PHE A 220 -0.89 -14.96 11.12
CA PHE A 220 -0.23 -13.92 11.87
C PHE A 220 -0.63 -12.54 11.33
N LEU A 221 -1.53 -11.87 12.02
CA LEU A 221 -2.04 -10.53 11.72
C LEU A 221 -1.18 -9.46 12.41
N GLY A 222 -0.12 -9.06 11.73
CA GLY A 222 0.89 -8.14 12.22
C GLY A 222 1.63 -7.42 11.11
N SER A 223 2.63 -6.62 11.44
CA SER A 223 3.40 -5.84 10.48
C SER A 223 4.90 -5.84 10.77
N GLY A 224 5.70 -5.99 9.71
CA GLY A 224 7.13 -5.75 9.72
C GLY A 224 7.89 -6.57 10.77
N SER A 225 8.72 -5.89 11.56
CA SER A 225 9.61 -6.53 12.53
C SER A 225 8.88 -7.29 13.64
N ALA A 226 7.65 -6.90 14.02
CA ALA A 226 6.87 -7.63 15.00
C ALA A 226 6.49 -9.03 14.52
N VAL A 227 6.09 -9.17 13.23
CA VAL A 227 5.82 -10.49 12.63
C VAL A 227 7.10 -11.32 12.57
N VAL A 228 8.22 -10.73 12.15
CA VAL A 228 9.52 -11.42 12.11
C VAL A 228 9.89 -11.97 13.48
N ASN A 229 9.80 -11.16 14.53
CA ASN A 229 10.12 -11.57 15.89
C ASN A 229 9.15 -12.61 16.44
N GLY A 230 7.84 -12.46 16.15
CA GLY A 230 6.83 -13.45 16.53
C GLY A 230 7.04 -14.79 15.84
N VAL A 231 7.37 -14.81 14.55
CA VAL A 231 7.72 -16.05 13.84
C VAL A 231 8.94 -16.73 14.45
N ARG A 232 10.00 -15.96 14.78
CA ARG A 232 11.17 -16.49 15.49
C ARG A 232 10.81 -17.08 16.84
N ALA A 233 9.94 -16.39 17.61
CA ALA A 233 9.47 -16.88 18.90
C ALA A 233 8.67 -18.18 18.76
N ILE A 234 7.80 -18.31 17.75
CA ILE A 234 7.06 -19.54 17.44
C ILE A 234 8.03 -20.66 17.05
N ARG A 235 9.02 -20.41 16.19
CA ARG A 235 10.00 -21.41 15.77
C ARG A 235 10.89 -21.88 16.93
N ALA A 236 11.19 -21.01 17.89
CA ALA A 236 11.96 -21.36 19.09
C ALA A 236 11.24 -22.37 19.99
N THR A 237 9.92 -22.58 19.87
CA THR A 237 9.20 -23.66 20.56
C THR A 237 9.36 -25.03 19.88
N GLY A 238 10.06 -25.11 18.75
CA GLY A 238 10.14 -26.33 17.90
C GLY A 238 8.93 -26.48 16.95
N SER A 239 8.01 -25.53 16.92
CA SER A 239 6.82 -25.61 16.04
C SER A 239 7.20 -25.46 14.56
N HIS A 240 6.64 -26.35 13.73
CA HIS A 240 6.69 -26.30 12.26
C HIS A 240 5.38 -25.80 11.63
N ALA A 241 4.48 -25.19 12.42
CA ALA A 241 3.21 -24.68 11.91
C ALA A 241 3.40 -23.81 10.66
N GLN A 242 2.50 -23.98 9.68
CA GLN A 242 2.49 -23.14 8.47
C GLN A 242 2.19 -21.69 8.87
N ILE A 243 3.11 -20.78 8.61
CA ILE A 243 2.89 -19.35 8.86
C ILE A 243 2.19 -18.73 7.64
N VAL A 244 1.14 -17.97 7.89
CA VAL A 244 0.44 -17.14 6.90
C VAL A 244 0.36 -15.71 7.42
N THR A 245 0.67 -14.73 6.60
CA THR A 245 0.52 -13.30 6.94
C THR A 245 -0.06 -12.52 5.77
N LEU A 246 -0.46 -11.26 5.99
CA LEU A 246 -1.12 -10.46 4.98
C LEU A 246 -0.14 -9.70 4.09
N SER A 247 -0.65 -9.18 2.97
CA SER A 247 0.10 -8.50 1.91
C SER A 247 0.88 -7.27 2.38
N ASN A 248 0.52 -6.71 3.53
CA ASN A 248 1.29 -5.64 4.15
C ASN A 248 2.73 -6.05 4.53
N ASN A 249 3.05 -7.35 4.47
CA ASN A 249 4.37 -7.92 4.63
C ASN A 249 4.97 -8.45 3.31
N ALA A 250 4.34 -8.19 2.17
CA ALA A 250 4.77 -8.69 0.87
C ALA A 250 5.91 -7.85 0.26
N SER A 251 7.07 -7.84 0.89
CA SER A 251 8.26 -7.09 0.47
C SER A 251 9.55 -7.90 0.55
N ASP A 252 10.53 -7.60 -0.28
CA ASP A 252 11.86 -8.24 -0.23
C ASP A 252 12.52 -8.00 1.13
N GLY A 253 12.35 -6.80 1.70
CA GLY A 253 12.91 -6.48 3.01
C GLY A 253 12.32 -7.31 4.13
N PHE A 254 11.03 -7.65 4.09
CA PHE A 254 10.41 -8.56 5.05
C PHE A 254 10.94 -9.99 4.90
N ILE A 255 11.05 -10.50 3.67
CA ILE A 255 11.64 -11.83 3.40
C ILE A 255 13.06 -11.90 3.95
N LYS A 256 13.88 -10.89 3.66
CA LYS A 256 15.27 -10.81 4.16
C LYS A 256 15.32 -10.78 5.70
N ALA A 257 14.40 -10.08 6.34
CA ALA A 257 14.34 -10.00 7.80
C ALA A 257 13.90 -11.30 8.47
N LEU A 258 13.07 -12.12 7.82
CA LEU A 258 12.72 -13.47 8.28
C LEU A 258 13.93 -14.41 8.29
N GLY A 259 14.87 -14.24 7.34
CA GLY A 259 16.06 -15.08 7.20
C GLY A 259 15.68 -16.55 6.98
N ASP A 260 16.24 -17.46 7.76
CA ASP A 260 15.99 -18.92 7.65
C ASP A 260 14.53 -19.31 7.89
N ASN A 261 13.75 -18.44 8.53
CA ASN A 261 12.32 -18.68 8.76
C ASN A 261 11.41 -18.22 7.60
N ALA A 262 11.98 -17.71 6.52
CA ALA A 262 11.23 -17.19 5.38
C ALA A 262 10.58 -18.30 4.55
N THR A 263 11.36 -19.37 4.26
CA THR A 263 10.93 -20.47 3.39
C THR A 263 9.63 -21.11 3.89
N GLY A 264 8.68 -21.26 3.00
CA GLY A 264 7.38 -21.84 3.31
C GLY A 264 6.36 -20.85 3.90
N THR A 265 6.76 -19.62 4.29
CA THR A 265 5.78 -18.62 4.75
C THR A 265 4.86 -18.21 3.61
N ILE A 266 3.55 -18.28 3.83
CA ILE A 266 2.53 -17.82 2.89
C ILE A 266 2.24 -16.34 3.18
N VAL A 267 2.15 -15.55 2.10
CA VAL A 267 1.78 -14.13 2.19
C VAL A 267 0.65 -13.88 1.20
N THR A 268 -0.45 -13.28 1.66
CA THR A 268 -1.53 -12.87 0.77
C THR A 268 -1.06 -11.81 -0.20
N GLN A 269 -1.66 -11.74 -1.37
CA GLN A 269 -1.34 -10.77 -2.41
C GLN A 269 -2.59 -10.01 -2.81
N VAL A 270 -2.47 -8.71 -3.06
CA VAL A 270 -3.57 -7.84 -3.49
C VAL A 270 -3.36 -7.29 -4.92
N PHE A 271 -2.29 -7.74 -5.56
CA PHE A 271 -1.96 -7.51 -6.97
C PHE A 271 -1.45 -8.81 -7.60
N PRO A 272 -1.42 -8.92 -8.93
CA PRO A 272 -0.93 -10.10 -9.62
C PRO A 272 0.50 -10.44 -9.24
N TYR A 273 0.82 -11.73 -9.32
CA TYR A 273 2.15 -12.24 -9.05
C TYR A 273 3.23 -11.44 -9.79
N GLU A 274 4.24 -10.97 -9.07
CA GLU A 274 5.23 -9.98 -9.52
C GLU A 274 6.14 -10.47 -10.66
N ARG A 275 6.12 -11.78 -10.94
CA ARG A 275 6.82 -12.39 -12.09
C ARG A 275 5.86 -12.84 -13.19
N SER A 276 4.58 -12.47 -13.13
CA SER A 276 3.58 -12.84 -14.12
C SER A 276 3.91 -12.25 -15.49
N LEU A 277 4.12 -13.12 -16.48
CA LEU A 277 4.25 -12.71 -17.88
C LEU A 277 2.88 -12.49 -18.55
N ALA A 278 1.79 -12.85 -17.90
CA ALA A 278 0.43 -12.64 -18.40
C ALA A 278 -0.15 -11.27 -18.00
N SER A 279 0.28 -10.69 -16.86
CA SER A 279 -0.24 -9.41 -16.37
C SER A 279 0.40 -8.21 -17.07
N PRO A 280 -0.36 -7.37 -17.78
CA PRO A 280 0.16 -6.13 -18.37
C PRO A 280 0.70 -5.15 -17.30
N LEU A 281 0.04 -5.05 -16.12
CA LEU A 281 0.50 -4.23 -15.01
C LEU A 281 1.93 -4.60 -14.59
N VAL A 282 2.18 -5.89 -14.40
CA VAL A 282 3.49 -6.40 -14.00
C VAL A 282 4.54 -6.18 -15.09
N LYS A 283 4.20 -6.46 -16.36
CA LYS A 283 5.10 -6.22 -17.49
C LYS A 283 5.54 -4.77 -17.57
N GLU A 284 4.59 -3.85 -17.46
CA GLU A 284 4.86 -2.41 -17.52
C GLU A 284 5.75 -1.95 -16.36
N ALA A 285 5.43 -2.36 -15.12
CA ALA A 285 6.25 -2.06 -13.95
C ALA A 285 7.69 -2.58 -14.10
N ARG A 286 7.88 -3.81 -14.56
CA ARG A 286 9.20 -4.41 -14.82
C ARG A 286 9.97 -3.68 -15.93
N GLN A 287 9.31 -3.28 -17.00
CA GLN A 287 9.93 -2.50 -18.09
C GLN A 287 10.45 -1.16 -17.57
N LEU A 288 9.64 -0.44 -16.77
CA LEU A 288 10.04 0.84 -16.20
C LEU A 288 11.15 0.68 -15.16
N GLN A 289 11.07 -0.36 -14.34
CA GLN A 289 12.12 -0.68 -13.37
C GLN A 289 13.45 -0.97 -14.06
N LYS A 290 13.44 -1.77 -15.14
CA LYS A 290 14.63 -2.06 -15.93
C LYS A 290 15.21 -0.80 -16.57
N ALA A 291 14.37 0.08 -17.09
CA ALA A 291 14.82 1.35 -17.67
C ALA A 291 15.44 2.28 -16.62
N ALA A 292 14.94 2.27 -15.38
CA ALA A 292 15.41 3.13 -14.31
C ALA A 292 16.69 2.61 -13.62
N THR A 293 16.84 1.29 -13.48
CA THR A 293 17.89 0.71 -12.63
C THR A 293 18.78 -0.32 -13.32
N GLY A 294 18.43 -0.78 -14.53
CA GLY A 294 19.07 -1.91 -15.21
C GLY A 294 18.57 -3.30 -14.77
N ASP A 295 17.89 -3.42 -13.63
CA ASP A 295 17.25 -4.64 -13.12
C ASP A 295 15.73 -4.56 -13.35
N ASP A 296 15.12 -5.63 -13.85
CA ASP A 296 13.68 -5.67 -14.13
C ASP A 296 12.84 -6.21 -12.96
N ARG A 297 13.47 -6.47 -11.81
CA ARG A 297 12.83 -7.05 -10.66
C ARG A 297 11.92 -6.04 -9.95
N VAL A 298 10.67 -6.42 -9.77
CA VAL A 298 9.68 -5.70 -8.97
C VAL A 298 9.20 -6.59 -7.82
N THR A 299 8.74 -5.98 -6.73
CA THR A 299 8.16 -6.68 -5.59
C THR A 299 6.65 -6.46 -5.54
N PRO A 300 5.88 -7.29 -4.79
CA PRO A 300 4.46 -7.02 -4.60
C PRO A 300 4.18 -5.64 -3.98
N ALA A 301 5.02 -5.19 -3.04
CA ALA A 301 4.93 -3.84 -2.48
C ALA A 301 5.15 -2.74 -3.54
N MET A 302 6.09 -2.93 -4.47
CA MET A 302 6.26 -2.02 -5.61
C MET A 302 5.03 -1.99 -6.51
N LEU A 303 4.38 -3.14 -6.75
CA LEU A 303 3.16 -3.20 -7.56
C LEU A 303 1.99 -2.45 -6.91
N GLU A 304 1.87 -2.48 -5.58
CA GLU A 304 0.88 -1.67 -4.83
C GLU A 304 1.09 -0.17 -5.09
N GLY A 305 2.31 0.32 -4.95
CA GLY A 305 2.65 1.72 -5.23
C GLY A 305 2.44 2.11 -6.68
N PHE A 306 2.84 1.25 -7.60
CA PHE A 306 2.70 1.45 -9.04
C PHE A 306 1.23 1.54 -9.46
N ALA A 307 0.39 0.61 -9.00
CA ALA A 307 -1.05 0.61 -9.25
C ALA A 307 -1.75 1.85 -8.67
N GLY A 308 -1.40 2.21 -7.42
CA GLY A 308 -1.90 3.43 -6.78
C GLY A 308 -1.53 4.68 -7.56
N ALA A 309 -0.29 4.78 -8.06
CA ALA A 309 0.17 5.91 -8.85
C ALA A 309 -0.56 6.03 -10.21
N LYS A 310 -0.92 4.91 -10.84
CA LYS A 310 -1.73 4.93 -12.07
C LYS A 310 -3.11 5.54 -11.81
N VAL A 311 -3.75 5.19 -10.70
CA VAL A 311 -5.05 5.75 -10.30
C VAL A 311 -4.94 7.24 -9.94
N LEU A 312 -3.92 7.63 -9.17
CA LEU A 312 -3.64 9.04 -8.85
C LEU A 312 -3.48 9.87 -10.12
N VAL A 313 -2.63 9.43 -11.04
CA VAL A 313 -2.34 10.14 -12.31
C VAL A 313 -3.60 10.27 -13.18
N GLU A 314 -4.40 9.21 -13.27
CA GLU A 314 -5.64 9.27 -14.03
C GLU A 314 -6.64 10.26 -13.41
N GLY A 315 -6.77 10.26 -12.08
CA GLY A 315 -7.58 11.25 -11.36
C GLY A 315 -7.12 12.68 -11.65
N LEU A 316 -5.80 12.94 -11.59
CA LEU A 316 -5.23 14.25 -11.91
C LEU A 316 -5.47 14.67 -13.38
N ARG A 317 -5.33 13.74 -14.33
CA ARG A 317 -5.63 14.02 -15.75
C ARG A 317 -7.08 14.43 -15.96
N ARG A 318 -8.02 13.73 -15.34
CA ARG A 318 -9.46 14.04 -15.43
C ARG A 318 -9.83 15.33 -14.70
N ALA A 319 -9.14 15.65 -13.60
CA ALA A 319 -9.31 16.93 -12.90
C ALA A 319 -8.88 18.13 -13.73
N GLY A 320 -8.07 17.93 -14.78
CA GLY A 320 -7.66 18.95 -15.74
C GLY A 320 -6.51 19.83 -15.24
N LYS A 321 -6.37 21.00 -15.83
CA LYS A 321 -5.33 21.99 -15.45
C LYS A 321 -5.61 22.55 -14.07
N GLN A 322 -4.53 22.77 -13.29
CA GLN A 322 -4.60 23.29 -11.93
C GLN A 322 -5.61 22.51 -11.08
N PRO A 323 -5.35 21.22 -10.83
CA PRO A 323 -6.28 20.38 -10.10
C PRO A 323 -6.45 20.89 -8.67
N THR A 324 -7.70 21.19 -8.28
CA THR A 324 -8.05 21.41 -6.87
C THR A 324 -8.40 20.09 -6.20
N ARG A 325 -8.48 20.09 -4.89
CA ARG A 325 -8.87 18.92 -4.09
C ARG A 325 -10.26 18.39 -4.48
N GLU A 326 -11.20 19.31 -4.65
CA GLU A 326 -12.58 18.99 -5.05
C GLU A 326 -12.63 18.45 -6.49
N LYS A 327 -11.95 19.11 -7.43
CA LYS A 327 -11.89 18.62 -8.82
C LYS A 327 -11.29 17.22 -8.89
N LEU A 328 -10.26 16.94 -8.08
CA LEU A 328 -9.63 15.62 -8.05
C LEU A 328 -10.57 14.56 -7.45
N ARG A 329 -11.27 14.87 -6.33
CA ARG A 329 -12.32 13.99 -5.78
C ARG A 329 -13.39 13.69 -6.81
N ASP A 330 -13.97 14.72 -7.41
CA ASP A 330 -15.07 14.58 -8.37
C ASP A 330 -14.60 13.79 -9.61
N ALA A 331 -13.39 14.03 -10.08
CA ALA A 331 -12.79 13.28 -11.18
C ALA A 331 -12.62 11.78 -10.84
N LEU A 332 -12.18 11.46 -9.62
CA LEU A 332 -12.04 10.08 -9.18
C LEU A 332 -13.40 9.38 -9.09
N GLU A 333 -14.44 10.04 -8.60
CA GLU A 333 -15.79 9.49 -8.55
C GLU A 333 -16.41 9.21 -9.94
N THR A 334 -15.80 9.74 -11.01
CA THR A 334 -16.21 9.41 -12.40
C THR A 334 -15.48 8.21 -12.99
N LEU A 335 -14.48 7.65 -12.30
CA LEU A 335 -13.77 6.49 -12.81
C LEU A 335 -14.69 5.30 -12.98
N ARG A 336 -14.77 4.79 -14.21
CA ARG A 336 -15.53 3.56 -14.53
C ARG A 336 -14.63 2.66 -15.36
N ARG A 337 -14.42 1.45 -14.85
CA ARG A 337 -13.64 0.39 -15.53
C ARG A 337 -12.29 0.90 -16.06
N TYR A 338 -11.61 1.73 -15.27
CA TYR A 338 -10.28 2.20 -15.64
C TYR A 338 -9.28 1.04 -15.52
N ASP A 339 -8.77 0.59 -16.66
CA ASP A 339 -7.80 -0.50 -16.72
C ASP A 339 -6.40 0.00 -16.34
N ILE A 340 -5.89 -0.47 -15.21
CA ILE A 340 -4.54 -0.18 -14.73
C ILE A 340 -3.49 -1.15 -15.27
N GLY A 341 -3.90 -2.07 -16.13
CA GLY A 341 -3.06 -3.11 -16.75
C GLY A 341 -3.61 -4.52 -16.49
N GLY A 342 -4.84 -4.78 -16.90
CA GLY A 342 -5.58 -6.03 -16.71
C GLY A 342 -6.36 -6.11 -15.40
N LEU A 343 -6.44 -5.02 -14.64
CA LEU A 343 -7.28 -4.85 -13.48
C LEU A 343 -8.09 -3.56 -13.64
N GLU A 344 -9.40 -3.64 -13.50
CA GLU A 344 -10.32 -2.51 -13.68
C GLU A 344 -10.66 -1.86 -12.35
N VAL A 345 -10.36 -0.57 -12.21
CA VAL A 345 -10.72 0.25 -11.05
C VAL A 345 -11.97 1.09 -11.37
N SER A 346 -12.94 1.06 -10.46
CA SER A 346 -14.14 1.90 -10.57
C SER A 346 -14.43 2.56 -9.22
N PHE A 347 -14.81 3.83 -9.27
CA PHE A 347 -15.31 4.55 -8.10
C PHE A 347 -16.66 5.22 -8.43
N SER A 348 -17.44 5.48 -7.39
CA SER A 348 -18.71 6.22 -7.48
C SER A 348 -18.95 6.94 -6.16
N PRO A 349 -19.86 7.93 -6.08
CA PRO A 349 -20.18 8.58 -4.81
C PRO A 349 -20.63 7.63 -3.68
N THR A 350 -21.07 6.42 -4.03
CA THR A 350 -21.50 5.38 -3.06
C THR A 350 -20.51 4.24 -2.87
N SER A 351 -19.38 4.24 -3.60
CA SER A 351 -18.33 3.20 -3.49
C SER A 351 -16.97 3.74 -3.89
N HIS A 352 -16.06 3.78 -2.93
CA HIS A 352 -14.66 4.17 -3.12
C HIS A 352 -13.70 2.98 -2.94
N SER A 353 -14.18 1.75 -3.18
CA SER A 353 -13.38 0.51 -3.18
C SER A 353 -13.10 0.09 -4.62
N GLY A 354 -11.83 0.16 -5.02
CA GLY A 354 -11.41 -0.04 -6.41
C GLY A 354 -11.29 -1.50 -6.79
N LEU A 355 -10.44 -2.25 -6.07
CA LEU A 355 -10.16 -3.66 -6.34
C LEU A 355 -10.51 -4.52 -5.14
N ASP A 356 -10.91 -5.75 -5.43
CA ASP A 356 -11.11 -6.83 -4.46
C ASP A 356 -10.19 -8.04 -4.74
N TYR A 357 -9.23 -7.88 -5.65
CA TYR A 357 -8.29 -8.94 -6.03
C TYR A 357 -7.48 -9.41 -4.83
N THR A 358 -7.53 -10.72 -4.54
CA THR A 358 -6.69 -11.38 -3.53
C THR A 358 -6.18 -12.72 -4.05
N ASP A 359 -4.92 -13.00 -3.77
CA ASP A 359 -4.24 -14.25 -4.08
C ASP A 359 -3.29 -14.63 -2.94
N LEU A 360 -2.55 -15.70 -3.10
CA LEU A 360 -1.56 -16.18 -2.13
C LEU A 360 -0.26 -16.50 -2.86
N SER A 361 0.85 -16.18 -2.22
CA SER A 361 2.17 -16.63 -2.64
C SER A 361 2.89 -17.25 -1.45
N ILE A 362 3.74 -18.22 -1.72
CA ILE A 362 4.62 -18.83 -0.73
C ILE A 362 6.05 -18.37 -0.98
N ILE A 363 6.81 -18.17 0.08
CA ILE A 363 8.23 -17.83 -0.04
C ILE A 363 9.00 -19.12 -0.30
N GLY A 364 9.67 -19.21 -1.45
CA GLY A 364 10.53 -20.32 -1.83
C GLY A 364 11.88 -20.33 -1.12
N SER A 365 12.63 -21.42 -1.30
CA SER A 365 13.98 -21.55 -0.75
C SER A 365 15.00 -20.56 -1.35
N ASP A 366 14.67 -19.97 -2.50
CA ASP A 366 15.45 -18.91 -3.15
C ASP A 366 15.15 -17.50 -2.58
N GLY A 367 14.33 -17.41 -1.53
CA GLY A 367 13.93 -16.15 -0.93
C GLY A 367 13.01 -15.30 -1.80
N LYS A 368 12.28 -15.90 -2.74
CA LYS A 368 11.35 -15.21 -3.63
C LYS A 368 9.95 -15.78 -3.48
N PHE A 369 8.95 -14.95 -3.80
CA PHE A 369 7.60 -15.44 -3.88
C PHE A 369 7.43 -16.43 -5.05
N THR A 370 6.66 -17.46 -4.83
CA THR A 370 6.22 -18.45 -5.81
C THR A 370 4.74 -18.78 -5.58
N ARG A 371 4.11 -19.35 -6.62
CA ARG A 371 2.72 -19.85 -6.59
C ARG A 371 2.68 -21.34 -6.55
#